data_3649380429380208294b19915536053c
#
_entry.id   3649380429380208294b19915536053c
#
_cell.length_a   1.000
_cell.length_b   1.000
_cell.length_c   1.000
_cell.angle_alpha   90.00
_cell.angle_beta   90.00
_cell.angle_gamma   90.00
#
_symmetry.space_group_name_H-M   'P 1'
#
loop_
_entity.id
_entity.type
_entity.pdbx_description
1 polymer ?
#
loop_
_entity_poly.entity_id
_entity_poly.type
_entity_poly.pdbx_seq_one_letter_code
_entity_poly.pdbx_strand_id
1 'polypeptide(L)'
;MTPDDPWLAAVWPFVRAELPPTPATVLEMGCGLLGGFVPALLDAGYQAVGVDPEAPEGPDYRQIEIEHHEPLHPVDCVVASLSLHHVVELDAALDQLQALLVPGGVLVVVEWAWERFDEATAQWCFARLASPAPGAEPGWLHRHQERWAASGKPWDGYLRDWATEEGLHPAEAILRGLDARFDRRFHAESPYFFADLADTSETQEQAAIDAGQIRAGGIRYAATRP
;
A
#
# COMPACT_ATOMS: atom_id res chain seq x y z
N MET A 1 -1.25 18.40 7.71
CA MET A 1 -2.11 17.60 8.63
C MET A 1 -1.66 16.14 8.55
N THR A 2 -1.86 15.36 9.58
CA THR A 2 -1.65 13.90 9.52
C THR A 2 -2.95 13.27 8.97
N PRO A 3 -2.89 12.22 8.12
CA PRO A 3 -4.09 11.51 7.70
C PRO A 3 -4.94 11.04 8.89
N ASP A 4 -6.27 11.03 8.74
CA ASP A 4 -7.19 10.59 9.79
C ASP A 4 -7.22 9.05 9.91
N ASP A 5 -6.94 8.34 8.83
CA ASP A 5 -6.82 6.89 8.83
C ASP A 5 -5.59 6.45 9.65
N PRO A 6 -5.73 5.52 10.62
CA PRO A 6 -4.65 5.10 11.50
C PRO A 6 -3.43 4.52 10.76
N TRP A 7 -3.66 3.76 9.68
CA TRP A 7 -2.57 3.17 8.88
C TRP A 7 -1.83 4.25 8.11
N LEU A 8 -2.55 5.12 7.40
CA LEU A 8 -1.96 6.26 6.68
C LEU A 8 -1.19 7.16 7.64
N ALA A 9 -1.74 7.45 8.83
CA ALA A 9 -1.10 8.27 9.85
C ALA A 9 0.24 7.67 10.33
N ALA A 10 0.32 6.37 10.51
CA ALA A 10 1.54 5.68 10.92
C ALA A 10 2.59 5.62 9.80
N VAL A 11 2.15 5.51 8.54
CA VAL A 11 3.03 5.44 7.37
C VAL A 11 3.50 6.83 6.89
N TRP A 12 2.71 7.88 7.15
CA TRP A 12 3.00 9.25 6.71
C TRP A 12 4.40 9.77 7.04
N PRO A 13 4.98 9.53 8.24
CA PRO A 13 6.36 9.97 8.53
C PRO A 13 7.39 9.40 7.56
N PHE A 14 7.25 8.14 7.14
CA PHE A 14 8.11 7.54 6.14
C PHE A 14 7.90 8.20 4.76
N VAL A 15 6.66 8.27 4.28
CA VAL A 15 6.34 8.90 2.99
C VAL A 15 6.92 10.30 2.95
N ARG A 16 6.63 11.12 3.98
CA ARG A 16 7.09 12.50 4.05
C ARG A 16 8.62 12.66 4.06
N ALA A 17 9.34 11.73 4.68
CA ALA A 17 10.81 11.77 4.75
C ALA A 17 11.47 11.54 3.39
N GLU A 18 10.81 10.81 2.49
CA GLU A 18 11.32 10.49 1.16
C GLU A 18 10.90 11.51 0.09
N LEU A 19 9.91 12.38 0.36
CA LEU A 19 9.46 13.39 -0.60
C LEU A 19 10.55 14.43 -0.91
N PRO A 20 10.59 14.96 -2.15
CA PRO A 20 11.47 16.08 -2.49
C PRO A 20 11.09 17.33 -1.71
N PRO A 21 11.99 18.33 -1.59
CA PRO A 21 11.66 19.63 -1.00
C PRO A 21 10.52 20.34 -1.73
N THR A 22 9.66 21.05 -0.98
CA THR A 22 8.64 21.93 -1.58
C THR A 22 9.26 23.20 -2.18
N PRO A 23 8.69 23.77 -3.26
CA PRO A 23 7.48 23.27 -3.96
C PRO A 23 7.83 22.11 -4.90
N ALA A 24 6.96 21.10 -4.94
CA ALA A 24 7.09 19.96 -5.85
C ALA A 24 5.70 19.40 -6.22
N THR A 25 5.64 18.70 -7.35
CA THR A 25 4.45 18.03 -7.85
C THR A 25 4.48 16.55 -7.43
N VAL A 26 3.38 16.06 -6.86
CA VAL A 26 3.26 14.68 -6.38
C VAL A 26 2.03 14.03 -6.98
N LEU A 27 2.20 12.84 -7.52
CA LEU A 27 1.09 11.97 -7.91
C LEU A 27 1.00 10.80 -6.92
N GLU A 28 -0.17 10.58 -6.35
CA GLU A 28 -0.46 9.38 -5.57
C GLU A 28 -1.25 8.39 -6.42
N MET A 29 -0.70 7.19 -6.62
CA MET A 29 -1.37 6.03 -7.19
C MET A 29 -1.93 5.17 -6.07
N GLY A 30 -3.23 4.83 -6.14
CA GLY A 30 -3.90 4.05 -5.11
C GLY A 30 -4.41 4.88 -3.94
N CYS A 31 -4.91 6.09 -4.22
CA CYS A 31 -5.48 6.95 -3.16
C CYS A 31 -6.80 6.43 -2.57
N GLY A 32 -7.45 5.48 -3.26
CA GLY A 32 -8.70 4.87 -2.81
C GLY A 32 -9.85 5.85 -2.63
N LEU A 33 -10.98 5.33 -2.17
CA LEU A 33 -12.23 6.10 -1.98
C LEU A 33 -12.10 7.25 -0.98
N LEU A 34 -11.18 7.17 -0.02
CA LEU A 34 -10.99 8.18 1.03
C LEU A 34 -9.91 9.22 0.67
N GLY A 35 -9.24 9.10 -0.47
CA GLY A 35 -8.30 10.10 -0.97
C GLY A 35 -6.85 9.98 -0.47
N GLY A 36 -6.51 8.92 0.23
CA GLY A 36 -5.14 8.54 0.57
C GLY A 36 -4.33 9.61 1.29
N PHE A 37 -3.11 9.84 0.82
CA PHE A 37 -2.19 10.87 1.34
C PHE A 37 -2.42 12.24 0.71
N VAL A 38 -3.26 12.40 -0.33
CA VAL A 38 -3.46 13.68 -1.04
C VAL A 38 -3.75 14.84 -0.10
N PRO A 39 -4.67 14.75 0.89
CA PRO A 39 -4.91 15.85 1.83
C PRO A 39 -3.67 16.25 2.63
N ALA A 40 -2.89 15.27 3.09
CA ALA A 40 -1.67 15.52 3.86
C ALA A 40 -0.55 16.11 3.00
N LEU A 41 -0.47 15.72 1.73
CA LEU A 41 0.46 16.28 0.73
C LEU A 41 0.14 17.74 0.45
N LEU A 42 -1.13 18.07 0.20
CA LEU A 42 -1.59 19.45 -0.02
C LEU A 42 -1.30 20.34 1.20
N ASP A 43 -1.62 19.88 2.41
CA ASP A 43 -1.33 20.58 3.66
C ASP A 43 0.18 20.78 3.89
N ALA A 44 1.01 19.85 3.40
CA ALA A 44 2.47 19.99 3.48
C ALA A 44 3.06 20.92 2.40
N GLY A 45 2.22 21.49 1.52
CA GLY A 45 2.61 22.49 0.51
C GLY A 45 3.01 21.91 -0.84
N TYR A 46 2.68 20.64 -1.12
CA TYR A 46 2.86 20.01 -2.44
C TYR A 46 1.69 20.33 -3.36
N GLN A 47 1.93 20.26 -4.67
CA GLN A 47 0.86 20.17 -5.66
C GLN A 47 0.58 18.68 -5.87
N ALA A 48 -0.50 18.17 -5.30
CA ALA A 48 -0.78 16.73 -5.28
C ALA A 48 -2.04 16.37 -6.08
N VAL A 49 -1.98 15.23 -6.77
CA VAL A 49 -3.13 14.60 -7.45
C VAL A 49 -3.15 13.12 -7.09
N GLY A 50 -4.32 12.64 -6.67
CA GLY A 50 -4.59 11.22 -6.44
C GLY A 50 -5.20 10.55 -7.69
N VAL A 51 -4.73 9.36 -7.99
CA VAL A 51 -5.23 8.52 -9.10
C VAL A 51 -5.65 7.17 -8.56
N ASP A 52 -6.91 6.81 -8.77
CA ASP A 52 -7.49 5.53 -8.36
C ASP A 52 -8.84 5.35 -9.07
N PRO A 53 -9.25 4.15 -9.50
CA PRO A 53 -10.59 3.93 -10.06
C PRO A 53 -11.73 4.34 -9.13
N GLU A 54 -11.50 4.27 -7.81
CA GLU A 54 -12.47 4.64 -6.78
C GLU A 54 -12.16 6.00 -6.11
N ALA A 55 -11.26 6.81 -6.67
CA ALA A 55 -10.88 8.10 -6.10
C ALA A 55 -12.10 8.99 -5.80
N PRO A 56 -12.05 9.87 -4.79
CA PRO A 56 -13.12 10.82 -4.53
C PRO A 56 -13.35 11.76 -5.71
N GLU A 57 -14.54 12.34 -5.79
CA GLU A 57 -14.77 13.47 -6.69
C GLU A 57 -14.00 14.72 -6.22
N GLY A 58 -13.39 15.43 -7.14
CA GLY A 58 -12.69 16.69 -6.80
C GLY A 58 -11.59 17.06 -7.80
N PRO A 59 -11.10 18.31 -7.73
CA PRO A 59 -10.07 18.81 -8.65
C PRO A 59 -8.73 18.08 -8.48
N ASP A 60 -8.46 17.56 -7.29
CA ASP A 60 -7.18 16.92 -6.92
C ASP A 60 -7.21 15.39 -7.09
N TYR A 61 -8.27 14.85 -7.74
CA TYR A 61 -8.44 13.41 -7.94
C TYR A 61 -8.77 13.05 -9.37
N ARG A 62 -8.41 11.82 -9.77
CA ARG A 62 -8.71 11.23 -11.07
C ARG A 62 -9.22 9.81 -10.88
N GLN A 63 -10.46 9.54 -11.25
CA GLN A 63 -11.08 8.20 -11.22
C GLN A 63 -10.67 7.43 -12.48
N ILE A 64 -9.47 6.88 -12.49
CA ILE A 64 -8.90 6.18 -13.63
C ILE A 64 -7.84 5.19 -13.16
N GLU A 65 -7.63 4.13 -13.89
CA GLU A 65 -6.49 3.21 -13.74
C GLU A 65 -5.19 3.94 -14.07
N ILE A 66 -4.10 3.62 -13.35
CA ILE A 66 -2.81 4.29 -13.55
C ILE A 66 -2.26 4.10 -14.96
N GLU A 67 -2.49 2.95 -15.56
CA GLU A 67 -2.05 2.61 -16.92
C GLU A 67 -2.67 3.51 -18.00
N HIS A 68 -3.79 4.15 -17.67
CA HIS A 68 -4.51 5.06 -18.56
C HIS A 68 -4.34 6.53 -18.19
N HIS A 69 -3.59 6.82 -17.12
CA HIS A 69 -3.36 8.19 -16.67
C HIS A 69 -2.27 8.88 -17.50
N GLU A 70 -2.65 9.94 -18.19
CA GLU A 70 -1.74 10.77 -18.99
C GLU A 70 -1.68 12.19 -18.39
N PRO A 71 -0.72 12.49 -17.50
CA PRO A 71 -0.56 13.85 -16.99
C PRO A 71 -0.02 14.78 -18.08
N LEU A 72 -0.34 16.07 -17.98
CA LEU A 72 0.17 17.09 -18.91
C LEU A 72 1.70 17.23 -18.87
N HIS A 73 2.29 16.98 -17.72
CA HIS A 73 3.73 17.06 -17.48
C HIS A 73 4.17 15.98 -16.50
N PRO A 74 5.43 15.49 -16.60
CA PRO A 74 6.00 14.63 -15.58
C PRO A 74 6.00 15.29 -14.20
N VAL A 75 5.97 14.47 -13.14
CA VAL A 75 5.92 14.90 -11.74
C VAL A 75 7.26 14.69 -11.04
N ASP A 76 7.50 15.43 -9.95
CA ASP A 76 8.73 15.32 -9.16
C ASP A 76 8.74 14.07 -8.28
N CYS A 77 7.56 13.60 -7.88
CA CYS A 77 7.42 12.41 -7.04
C CYS A 77 6.15 11.62 -7.39
N VAL A 78 6.26 10.30 -7.32
CA VAL A 78 5.11 9.38 -7.31
C VAL A 78 5.11 8.63 -5.96
N VAL A 79 3.95 8.58 -5.32
CA VAL A 79 3.67 7.72 -4.16
C VAL A 79 2.73 6.60 -4.62
N ALA A 80 3.16 5.35 -4.58
CA ALA A 80 2.31 4.19 -4.84
C ALA A 80 1.90 3.57 -3.49
N SER A 81 0.60 3.63 -3.20
CA SER A 81 0.04 3.26 -1.90
C SER A 81 -0.92 2.08 -2.05
N LEU A 82 -0.52 0.89 -1.59
CA LEU A 82 -1.32 -0.35 -1.57
C LEU A 82 -2.02 -0.64 -2.91
N SER A 83 -1.33 -0.44 -4.02
CA SER A 83 -1.92 -0.45 -5.36
C SER A 83 -1.23 -1.38 -6.35
N LEU A 84 0.09 -1.55 -6.25
CA LEU A 84 0.86 -2.33 -7.22
C LEU A 84 0.51 -3.82 -7.19
N HIS A 85 0.03 -4.35 -6.07
CA HIS A 85 -0.39 -5.74 -6.01
C HIS A 85 -1.72 -6.00 -6.73
N HIS A 86 -2.49 -4.95 -7.07
CA HIS A 86 -3.77 -5.04 -7.78
C HIS A 86 -3.72 -4.70 -9.27
N VAL A 87 -2.63 -4.13 -9.78
CA VAL A 87 -2.56 -3.76 -11.20
C VAL A 87 -2.69 -4.99 -12.11
N VAL A 88 -3.32 -4.83 -13.27
CA VAL A 88 -3.53 -5.95 -14.19
C VAL A 88 -2.20 -6.40 -14.79
N GLU A 89 -1.40 -5.46 -15.30
CA GLU A 89 -0.11 -5.73 -15.95
C GLU A 89 1.00 -4.98 -15.21
N LEU A 90 1.68 -5.68 -14.28
CA LEU A 90 2.69 -5.08 -13.41
C LEU A 90 3.80 -4.35 -14.17
N ASP A 91 4.34 -4.96 -15.22
CA ASP A 91 5.41 -4.34 -16.00
C ASP A 91 4.95 -3.06 -16.68
N ALA A 92 3.74 -3.03 -17.25
CA ALA A 92 3.17 -1.84 -17.87
C ALA A 92 2.93 -0.72 -16.83
N ALA A 93 2.41 -1.05 -15.64
CA ALA A 93 2.23 -0.08 -14.57
C ALA A 93 3.57 0.51 -14.09
N LEU A 94 4.61 -0.32 -13.93
CA LEU A 94 5.93 0.13 -13.52
C LEU A 94 6.63 0.98 -14.61
N ASP A 95 6.47 0.64 -15.88
CA ASP A 95 6.95 1.46 -17.00
C ASP A 95 6.23 2.81 -17.02
N GLN A 96 4.93 2.83 -16.75
CA GLN A 96 4.15 4.06 -16.64
C GLN A 96 4.63 4.93 -15.47
N LEU A 97 4.85 4.36 -14.28
CA LEU A 97 5.40 5.10 -13.14
C LEU A 97 6.76 5.73 -13.46
N GLN A 98 7.63 5.00 -14.17
CA GLN A 98 8.89 5.56 -14.62
C GLN A 98 8.70 6.72 -15.60
N ALA A 99 7.78 6.59 -16.56
CA ALA A 99 7.49 7.64 -17.55
C ALA A 99 6.89 8.90 -16.92
N LEU A 100 6.09 8.76 -15.87
CA LEU A 100 5.45 9.86 -15.14
C LEU A 100 6.43 10.73 -14.35
N LEU A 101 7.58 10.21 -13.93
CA LEU A 101 8.56 10.94 -13.14
C LEU A 101 9.49 11.78 -14.04
N VAL A 102 9.92 12.93 -13.55
CA VAL A 102 11.09 13.64 -14.14
C VAL A 102 12.36 12.81 -13.97
N PRO A 103 13.42 12.98 -14.80
CA PRO A 103 14.72 12.38 -14.51
C PRO A 103 15.22 12.78 -13.11
N GLY A 104 15.64 11.80 -12.29
CA GLY A 104 15.98 12.01 -10.89
C GLY A 104 14.78 12.17 -9.94
N GLY A 105 13.54 12.08 -10.46
CA GLY A 105 12.31 12.13 -9.66
C GLY A 105 12.21 10.95 -8.69
N VAL A 106 11.47 11.13 -7.61
CA VAL A 106 11.38 10.18 -6.49
C VAL A 106 10.18 9.27 -6.65
N LEU A 107 10.37 7.98 -6.43
CA LEU A 107 9.32 6.99 -6.25
C LEU A 107 9.31 6.54 -4.78
N VAL A 108 8.14 6.65 -4.13
CA VAL A 108 7.90 6.10 -2.79
C VAL A 108 6.82 5.03 -2.91
N VAL A 109 7.08 3.83 -2.40
CA VAL A 109 6.12 2.72 -2.42
C VAL A 109 5.87 2.25 -1.00
N VAL A 110 4.60 2.13 -0.65
CA VAL A 110 4.13 1.43 0.54
C VAL A 110 3.18 0.33 0.08
N GLU A 111 3.50 -0.92 0.42
CA GLU A 111 2.84 -2.05 -0.22
C GLU A 111 2.59 -3.21 0.74
N TRP A 112 1.63 -4.06 0.42
CA TRP A 112 1.35 -5.28 1.14
C TRP A 112 2.03 -6.50 0.48
N ALA A 113 2.80 -7.24 1.28
CA ALA A 113 3.39 -8.52 0.90
C ALA A 113 2.44 -9.65 1.30
N TRP A 114 1.38 -9.85 0.54
CA TRP A 114 0.34 -10.83 0.87
C TRP A 114 0.90 -12.26 1.05
N GLU A 115 1.92 -12.63 0.31
CA GLU A 115 2.57 -13.95 0.38
C GLU A 115 3.31 -14.20 1.70
N ARG A 116 3.47 -13.15 2.53
CA ARG A 116 4.05 -13.23 3.88
C ARG A 116 3.00 -13.36 4.97
N PHE A 117 1.72 -13.27 4.62
CA PHE A 117 0.61 -13.50 5.54
C PHE A 117 0.44 -14.99 5.80
N ASP A 118 1.44 -15.61 6.45
CA ASP A 118 1.46 -17.02 6.79
C ASP A 118 0.44 -17.38 7.89
N GLU A 119 0.27 -18.68 8.17
CA GLU A 119 -0.73 -19.15 9.14
C GLU A 119 -0.48 -18.60 10.55
N ALA A 120 0.78 -18.47 10.97
CA ALA A 120 1.10 -17.92 12.29
C ALA A 120 0.69 -16.44 12.39
N THR A 121 0.98 -15.66 11.34
CA THR A 121 0.57 -14.26 11.24
C THR A 121 -0.96 -14.14 11.18
N ALA A 122 -1.65 -14.99 10.41
CA ALA A 122 -3.10 -15.01 10.32
C ALA A 122 -3.76 -15.31 11.67
N GLN A 123 -3.29 -16.33 12.38
CA GLN A 123 -3.80 -16.67 13.71
C GLN A 123 -3.56 -15.55 14.72
N TRP A 124 -2.39 -14.89 14.65
CA TRP A 124 -2.06 -13.75 15.51
C TRP A 124 -3.02 -12.57 15.25
N CYS A 125 -3.33 -12.26 13.98
CA CYS A 125 -4.30 -11.24 13.60
C CYS A 125 -5.70 -11.61 14.05
N PHE A 126 -6.16 -12.82 13.75
CA PHE A 126 -7.53 -13.28 14.07
C PHE A 126 -7.81 -13.31 15.57
N ALA A 127 -6.79 -13.58 16.39
CA ALA A 127 -6.92 -13.50 17.85
C ALA A 127 -7.08 -12.05 18.38
N ARG A 128 -6.88 -11.05 17.53
CA ARG A 128 -6.94 -9.62 17.88
C ARG A 128 -8.03 -8.84 17.13
N LEU A 129 -8.88 -9.53 16.40
CA LEU A 129 -10.00 -8.87 15.72
C LEU A 129 -11.01 -8.34 16.76
N ALA A 130 -11.42 -7.08 16.59
CA ALA A 130 -12.54 -6.55 17.34
C ALA A 130 -13.84 -7.25 16.92
N SER A 131 -14.75 -7.49 17.85
CA SER A 131 -16.09 -7.93 17.45
C SER A 131 -16.75 -6.86 16.59
N PRO A 132 -17.29 -7.22 15.41
CA PRO A 132 -17.98 -6.24 14.58
C PRO A 132 -19.11 -5.56 15.34
N ALA A 133 -19.28 -4.25 15.15
CA ALA A 133 -20.43 -3.55 15.71
C ALA A 133 -21.73 -4.13 15.14
N PRO A 134 -22.85 -4.17 15.92
CA PRO A 134 -24.10 -4.69 15.41
C PRO A 134 -24.55 -3.97 14.13
N GLY A 135 -24.70 -4.74 13.04
CA GLY A 135 -25.08 -4.22 11.72
C GLY A 135 -23.96 -3.61 10.88
N ALA A 136 -22.72 -3.62 11.34
CA ALA A 136 -21.58 -3.24 10.52
C ALA A 136 -21.12 -4.41 9.64
N GLU A 137 -20.66 -4.08 8.43
CA GLU A 137 -20.03 -5.06 7.55
C GLU A 137 -18.70 -5.56 8.17
N PRO A 138 -18.43 -6.87 8.11
CA PRO A 138 -17.18 -7.41 8.60
C PRO A 138 -15.97 -6.81 7.86
N GLY A 139 -14.91 -6.45 8.59
CA GLY A 139 -13.64 -6.04 8.00
C GLY A 139 -13.03 -7.16 7.14
N TRP A 140 -12.04 -6.82 6.32
CA TRP A 140 -11.42 -7.77 5.39
C TRP A 140 -10.76 -8.97 6.09
N LEU A 141 -10.14 -8.78 7.26
CA LEU A 141 -9.57 -9.87 8.05
C LEU A 141 -10.63 -10.83 8.59
N HIS A 142 -11.81 -10.33 8.98
CA HIS A 142 -12.94 -11.19 9.36
C HIS A 142 -13.42 -12.04 8.19
N ARG A 143 -13.55 -11.42 7.00
CA ARG A 143 -13.93 -12.15 5.78
C ARG A 143 -12.92 -13.23 5.43
N HIS A 144 -11.63 -12.97 5.59
CA HIS A 144 -10.59 -13.99 5.41
C HIS A 144 -10.71 -15.13 6.42
N GLN A 145 -10.92 -14.83 7.70
CA GLN A 145 -11.12 -15.83 8.75
C GLN A 145 -12.31 -16.76 8.43
N GLU A 146 -13.45 -16.17 8.05
CA GLU A 146 -14.67 -16.92 7.70
C GLU A 146 -14.49 -17.76 6.45
N ARG A 147 -13.92 -17.19 5.37
CA ARG A 147 -13.66 -17.90 4.11
C ARG A 147 -12.66 -19.04 4.30
N TRP A 148 -11.61 -18.82 5.05
CA TRP A 148 -10.64 -19.87 5.38
C TRP A 148 -11.29 -21.00 6.16
N ALA A 149 -12.02 -20.70 7.24
CA ALA A 149 -12.75 -21.72 8.01
C ALA A 149 -13.71 -22.54 7.14
N ALA A 150 -14.43 -21.88 6.22
CA ALA A 150 -15.35 -22.54 5.31
C ALA A 150 -14.65 -23.39 4.23
N SER A 151 -13.42 -23.05 3.84
CA SER A 151 -12.68 -23.72 2.76
C SER A 151 -12.21 -25.11 3.12
N GLY A 152 -11.96 -25.39 4.40
CA GLY A 152 -11.36 -26.63 4.88
C GLY A 152 -9.92 -26.86 4.43
N LYS A 153 -9.27 -25.85 3.84
CA LYS A 153 -7.87 -25.90 3.33
C LYS A 153 -6.88 -25.47 4.40
N PRO A 154 -5.61 -25.92 4.33
CA PRO A 154 -4.51 -25.25 5.03
C PRO A 154 -4.43 -23.78 4.60
N TRP A 155 -4.00 -22.90 5.51
CA TRP A 155 -3.94 -21.44 5.27
C TRP A 155 -3.22 -21.06 3.97
N ASP A 156 -2.01 -21.59 3.77
CA ASP A 156 -1.20 -21.27 2.58
C ASP A 156 -1.89 -21.69 1.26
N GLY A 157 -2.66 -22.75 1.28
CA GLY A 157 -3.46 -23.17 0.13
C GLY A 157 -4.63 -22.24 -0.14
N TYR A 158 -5.36 -21.87 0.91
CA TYR A 158 -6.45 -20.91 0.84
C TYR A 158 -5.98 -19.54 0.34
N LEU A 159 -4.92 -18.98 0.96
CA LEU A 159 -4.42 -17.65 0.63
C LEU A 159 -3.92 -17.56 -0.80
N ARG A 160 -3.22 -18.61 -1.28
CA ARG A 160 -2.71 -18.67 -2.65
C ARG A 160 -3.83 -18.73 -3.68
N ASP A 161 -4.86 -19.54 -3.42
CA ASP A 161 -6.02 -19.64 -4.32
C ASP A 161 -6.75 -18.29 -4.38
N TRP A 162 -6.98 -17.66 -3.22
CA TRP A 162 -7.58 -16.34 -3.15
C TRP A 162 -6.75 -15.29 -3.89
N ALA A 163 -5.44 -15.21 -3.67
CA ALA A 163 -4.58 -14.25 -4.36
C ALA A 163 -4.55 -14.48 -5.88
N THR A 164 -4.68 -15.73 -6.32
CA THR A 164 -4.78 -16.08 -7.74
C THR A 164 -6.12 -15.64 -8.33
N GLU A 165 -7.22 -15.84 -7.60
CA GLU A 165 -8.57 -15.39 -8.00
C GLU A 165 -8.66 -13.87 -8.11
N GLU A 166 -8.01 -13.13 -7.20
CA GLU A 166 -7.96 -11.66 -7.21
C GLU A 166 -6.88 -11.11 -8.17
N GLY A 167 -6.06 -11.96 -8.78
CA GLY A 167 -5.00 -11.54 -9.72
C GLY A 167 -3.84 -10.79 -9.05
N LEU A 168 -3.55 -11.05 -7.77
CA LEU A 168 -2.58 -10.28 -7.00
C LEU A 168 -1.13 -10.60 -7.37
N HIS A 169 -0.34 -9.55 -7.55
CA HIS A 169 1.10 -9.67 -7.69
C HIS A 169 1.78 -9.83 -6.31
N PRO A 170 2.69 -10.80 -6.14
CA PRO A 170 3.47 -10.93 -4.91
C PRO A 170 4.50 -9.82 -4.80
N ALA A 171 4.79 -9.38 -3.59
CA ALA A 171 5.76 -8.31 -3.31
C ALA A 171 7.14 -8.59 -3.88
N GLU A 172 7.57 -9.85 -3.95
CA GLU A 172 8.83 -10.23 -4.59
C GLU A 172 8.86 -9.87 -6.09
N ALA A 173 7.75 -10.04 -6.81
CA ALA A 173 7.65 -9.62 -8.20
C ALA A 173 7.66 -8.10 -8.34
N ILE A 174 6.94 -7.40 -7.48
CA ILE A 174 6.91 -5.93 -7.44
C ILE A 174 8.32 -5.39 -7.19
N LEU A 175 9.03 -5.86 -6.17
CA LEU A 175 10.38 -5.41 -5.84
C LEU A 175 11.38 -5.67 -6.97
N ARG A 176 11.32 -6.85 -7.63
CA ARG A 176 12.17 -7.13 -8.79
C ARG A 176 11.89 -6.17 -9.95
N GLY A 177 10.62 -5.90 -10.22
CA GLY A 177 10.21 -4.96 -11.27
C GLY A 177 10.66 -3.52 -10.99
N LEU A 178 10.55 -3.09 -9.73
CA LEU A 178 11.04 -1.79 -9.26
C LEU A 178 12.56 -1.67 -9.40
N ASP A 179 13.32 -2.66 -8.90
CA ASP A 179 14.78 -2.67 -8.95
C ASP A 179 15.35 -2.75 -10.39
N ALA A 180 14.55 -3.23 -11.33
CA ALA A 180 14.94 -3.24 -12.75
C ALA A 180 14.79 -1.87 -13.43
N ARG A 181 14.04 -0.93 -12.86
CA ARG A 181 13.67 0.36 -13.46
C ARG A 181 14.16 1.58 -12.70
N PHE A 182 14.41 1.43 -11.40
CA PHE A 182 14.70 2.53 -10.50
C PHE A 182 15.97 2.30 -9.69
N ASP A 183 16.65 3.36 -9.34
CA ASP A 183 17.80 3.34 -8.44
C ASP A 183 17.32 3.32 -6.99
N ARG A 184 17.28 2.13 -6.37
CA ARG A 184 16.80 1.93 -5.00
C ARG A 184 17.63 2.69 -3.98
N ARG A 185 16.98 3.51 -3.15
CA ARG A 185 17.57 4.27 -2.04
C ARG A 185 17.26 3.65 -0.68
N PHE A 186 16.06 3.07 -0.54
CA PHE A 186 15.57 2.51 0.70
C PHE A 186 14.69 1.27 0.44
N HIS A 187 14.78 0.29 1.33
CA HIS A 187 13.84 -0.83 1.42
C HIS A 187 13.80 -1.33 2.86
N ALA A 188 12.60 -1.50 3.40
CA ALA A 188 12.38 -2.14 4.70
C ALA A 188 11.07 -2.93 4.68
N GLU A 189 11.06 -4.01 5.45
CA GLU A 189 9.85 -4.70 5.85
C GLU A 189 9.23 -3.95 7.05
N SER A 190 7.90 -3.94 7.18
CA SER A 190 7.22 -3.15 8.19
C SER A 190 5.92 -3.81 8.68
N PRO A 191 5.38 -3.38 9.83
CA PRO A 191 4.02 -3.69 10.23
C PRO A 191 3.00 -3.30 9.17
N TYR A 192 1.87 -3.99 9.15
CA TYR A 192 0.79 -3.75 8.19
C TYR A 192 -0.60 -3.86 8.81
N PHE A 193 -0.82 -4.84 9.69
CA PHE A 193 -2.15 -5.26 10.16
C PHE A 193 -2.69 -4.44 11.32
N PHE A 194 -1.84 -3.72 12.06
CA PHE A 194 -2.16 -3.05 13.33
C PHE A 194 -3.41 -2.17 13.29
N ALA A 195 -3.67 -1.50 12.16
CA ALA A 195 -4.81 -0.59 12.01
C ALA A 195 -6.17 -1.31 11.97
N ASP A 196 -6.18 -2.58 11.59
CA ASP A 196 -7.37 -3.44 11.52
C ASP A 196 -7.61 -4.25 12.80
N LEU A 197 -6.69 -4.16 13.77
CA LEU A 197 -6.68 -4.98 14.97
C LEU A 197 -7.11 -4.17 16.21
N ALA A 198 -7.85 -4.82 17.10
CA ALA A 198 -8.22 -4.22 18.38
C ALA A 198 -6.98 -4.06 19.28
N ASP A 199 -6.90 -2.92 19.96
CA ASP A 199 -5.87 -2.63 20.97
C ASP A 199 -4.44 -2.94 20.52
N THR A 200 -4.16 -2.84 19.22
CA THR A 200 -2.87 -3.16 18.62
C THR A 200 -2.31 -1.93 17.92
N SER A 201 -1.13 -1.48 18.33
CA SER A 201 -0.39 -0.40 17.67
C SER A 201 0.67 -0.93 16.71
N GLU A 202 1.17 -0.06 15.81
CA GLU A 202 2.32 -0.37 14.95
C GLU A 202 3.51 -0.90 15.75
N THR A 203 3.80 -0.30 16.91
CA THR A 203 4.90 -0.73 17.80
C THR A 203 4.68 -2.14 18.35
N GLN A 204 3.44 -2.52 18.67
CA GLN A 204 3.13 -3.86 19.18
C GLN A 204 3.23 -4.92 18.08
N GLU A 205 2.79 -4.60 16.85
CA GLU A 205 3.00 -5.49 15.72
C GLU A 205 4.50 -5.64 15.41
N GLN A 206 5.27 -4.54 15.41
CA GLN A 206 6.72 -4.58 15.22
C GLN A 206 7.41 -5.46 16.28
N ALA A 207 7.01 -5.34 17.54
CA ALA A 207 7.56 -6.18 18.60
C ALA A 207 7.28 -7.68 18.39
N ALA A 208 6.11 -8.03 17.83
CA ALA A 208 5.78 -9.42 17.47
C ALA A 208 6.62 -9.92 16.28
N ILE A 209 6.89 -9.04 15.30
CA ILE A 209 7.79 -9.32 14.18
C ILE A 209 9.22 -9.56 14.69
N ASP A 210 9.75 -8.65 15.52
CA ASP A 210 11.10 -8.73 16.07
C ASP A 210 11.31 -9.98 16.94
N ALA A 211 10.24 -10.42 17.61
CA ALA A 211 10.23 -11.67 18.39
C ALA A 211 10.06 -12.94 17.52
N GLY A 212 9.91 -12.80 16.20
CA GLY A 212 9.70 -13.93 15.29
C GLY A 212 8.36 -14.65 15.47
N GLN A 213 7.38 -14.01 16.08
CA GLN A 213 6.04 -14.57 16.28
C GLN A 213 5.21 -14.50 15.00
N ILE A 214 5.42 -13.45 14.21
CA ILE A 214 4.74 -13.17 12.94
C ILE A 214 5.73 -12.65 11.91
N ARG A 215 5.33 -12.64 10.64
CA ARG A 215 6.09 -12.02 9.56
C ARG A 215 5.63 -10.60 9.32
N ALA A 216 6.56 -9.75 8.89
CA ALA A 216 6.22 -8.40 8.43
C ALA A 216 5.39 -8.47 7.14
N GLY A 217 4.17 -7.94 7.16
CA GLY A 217 3.27 -7.90 6.02
C GLY A 217 3.44 -6.67 5.13
N GLY A 218 4.04 -5.59 5.66
CA GLY A 218 4.24 -4.35 4.94
C GLY A 218 5.61 -4.22 4.28
N ILE A 219 5.67 -3.41 3.22
CA ILE A 219 6.90 -2.99 2.54
C ILE A 219 6.93 -1.48 2.48
N ARG A 220 8.09 -0.92 2.78
CA ARG A 220 8.45 0.48 2.53
C ARG A 220 9.63 0.52 1.57
N TYR A 221 9.47 1.21 0.46
CA TYR A 221 10.49 1.29 -0.59
C TYR A 221 10.59 2.72 -1.10
N ALA A 222 11.81 3.19 -1.34
CA ALA A 222 12.04 4.47 -2.01
C ALA A 222 13.18 4.34 -3.03
N ALA A 223 13.01 5.01 -4.15
CA ALA A 223 13.96 4.97 -5.26
C ALA A 223 13.95 6.29 -6.04
N THR A 224 14.89 6.44 -6.96
CA THR A 224 14.91 7.53 -7.93
C THR A 224 14.85 7.00 -9.35
N ARG A 225 14.20 7.75 -10.24
CA ARG A 225 14.28 7.50 -11.67
C ARG A 225 15.72 7.79 -12.15
N PRO A 226 16.38 6.87 -12.89
CA PRO A 226 17.69 7.09 -13.52
C PRO A 226 17.72 8.31 -14.43
#